data_81cbd6a668c0ecf689a97851292636a3
#
_entry.id   81cbd6a668c0ecf689a97851292636a3
#
_cell.length_a   1.000
_cell.length_b   1.000
_cell.length_c   1.000
_cell.angle_alpha   90.00
_cell.angle_beta   90.00
_cell.angle_gamma   90.00
#
_symmetry.space_group_name_H-M   'P 1'
#
loop_
_entity.id
_entity.type
_entity.pdbx_description
1 polymer ?
#
loop_
_entity_poly.entity_id
_entity_poly.type
_entity_poly.pdbx_seq_one_letter_code
_entity_poly.pdbx_strand_id
1 'polypeptide(L)'
;MSQSDAPGFDEPLVSYESMLEDHLEDSLEELEKTEYSTDLGIMMAADARRVSNGELSSEEYWEKYDEAALAEFGEEYARTPNPAVDRVQQTIREETAETLSCDACSLPDVAEDVDEEPSDDDHIPQWGMVIDLQKCVGCESCTTACKAENRTPPGVSYNVVMEQEHGEFPNVTRTHMPRPCLQCQNPPCVQVCPITATYKMDNGITTIDYERCFGCRYCLVACPYGARYFDFGEDYDDEFDEEGKVEVPEYGNKRSLEDTTGQAMKCNYCHHRLERGEEPACVETCIGDARYMGDLADEDSEVAEMASDQRAFRLKEEQGTDPNMYYLK
;
A
#
# COMPACT_ATOMS: atom_id res chain seq x y z
N MET A 1 15.32 -27.48 -35.31
CA MET A 1 14.28 -26.46 -35.12
C MET A 1 14.76 -25.59 -33.96
N SER A 2 15.17 -24.38 -34.27
CA SER A 2 15.85 -23.46 -33.36
C SER A 2 14.85 -22.80 -32.40
N GLN A 3 15.20 -22.73 -31.12
CA GLN A 3 14.48 -22.06 -30.04
C GLN A 3 14.56 -20.53 -30.15
N SER A 4 14.04 -19.90 -31.18
CA SER A 4 14.20 -18.45 -31.35
C SER A 4 12.96 -17.67 -31.79
N ASP A 5 11.77 -18.23 -31.65
CA ASP A 5 10.54 -17.53 -32.03
C ASP A 5 9.45 -17.61 -30.95
N ALA A 6 9.81 -17.45 -29.67
CA ALA A 6 8.84 -16.96 -28.70
C ALA A 6 8.61 -15.46 -29.00
N PRO A 7 7.37 -14.98 -29.15
CA PRO A 7 7.11 -13.54 -29.29
C PRO A 7 7.70 -12.85 -28.08
N GLY A 8 8.66 -11.95 -28.35
CA GLY A 8 9.37 -11.26 -27.30
C GLY A 8 8.41 -10.38 -26.48
N PHE A 9 8.63 -10.32 -25.19
CA PHE A 9 8.04 -9.36 -24.25
C PHE A 9 8.49 -7.90 -24.52
N ASP A 10 8.94 -7.59 -25.75
CA ASP A 10 9.49 -6.30 -26.14
C ASP A 10 8.42 -5.28 -26.61
N GLU A 11 7.16 -5.68 -26.69
CA GLU A 11 6.10 -4.67 -26.86
C GLU A 11 5.86 -3.99 -25.52
N PRO A 12 5.84 -2.63 -25.50
CA PRO A 12 5.66 -1.88 -24.27
C PRO A 12 4.31 -2.23 -23.62
N LEU A 13 4.27 -2.21 -22.29
CA LEU A 13 3.07 -2.40 -21.45
C LEU A 13 2.01 -1.29 -21.65
N VAL A 14 1.91 -0.73 -22.86
CA VAL A 14 1.04 0.40 -23.24
C VAL A 14 -0.42 0.16 -22.86
N SER A 15 -0.86 -1.09 -22.89
CA SER A 15 -2.23 -1.42 -22.52
C SER A 15 -2.47 -1.46 -21.01
N TYR A 16 -1.46 -1.75 -20.20
CA TYR A 16 -1.60 -1.62 -18.74
C TYR A 16 -1.65 -0.15 -18.31
N GLU A 17 -0.96 0.73 -19.03
CA GLU A 17 -1.04 2.17 -18.81
C GLU A 17 -2.44 2.69 -19.10
N SER A 18 -3.09 2.27 -20.21
CA SER A 18 -4.47 2.67 -20.50
C SER A 18 -5.47 2.18 -19.46
N MET A 19 -5.33 0.95 -18.97
CA MET A 19 -6.18 0.43 -17.87
C MET A 19 -5.98 1.22 -16.56
N LEU A 20 -4.77 1.74 -16.32
CA LEU A 20 -4.50 2.59 -15.16
C LEU A 20 -5.00 4.03 -15.35
N GLU A 21 -5.16 4.50 -16.59
CA GLU A 21 -5.82 5.77 -16.92
C GLU A 21 -7.33 5.69 -16.69
N ASP A 22 -7.98 4.59 -17.10
CA ASP A 22 -9.40 4.34 -16.83
C ASP A 22 -9.71 4.41 -15.33
N HIS A 23 -8.83 3.86 -14.47
CA HIS A 23 -8.99 3.97 -13.02
C HIS A 23 -8.91 5.40 -12.48
N LEU A 24 -8.19 6.30 -13.16
CA LEU A 24 -8.16 7.70 -12.77
C LEU A 24 -9.50 8.39 -13.08
N GLU A 25 -10.12 8.08 -14.22
CA GLU A 25 -11.46 8.59 -14.57
C GLU A 25 -12.50 8.11 -13.54
N ASP A 26 -12.51 6.82 -13.20
CA ASP A 26 -13.37 6.27 -12.14
C ASP A 26 -13.17 6.99 -10.81
N SER A 27 -11.91 7.26 -10.42
CA SER A 27 -11.59 7.94 -9.16
C SER A 27 -12.05 9.41 -9.15
N LEU A 28 -12.06 10.08 -10.30
CA LEU A 28 -12.58 11.43 -10.46
C LEU A 28 -14.10 11.45 -10.34
N GLU A 29 -14.81 10.50 -10.96
CA GLU A 29 -16.25 10.36 -10.80
C GLU A 29 -16.64 10.09 -9.35
N GLU A 30 -15.83 9.31 -8.62
CA GLU A 30 -16.02 9.05 -7.21
C GLU A 30 -15.80 10.30 -6.35
N LEU A 31 -14.84 11.15 -6.71
CA LEU A 31 -14.61 12.41 -6.03
C LEU A 31 -15.79 13.38 -6.21
N GLU A 32 -16.36 13.45 -7.41
CA GLU A 32 -17.52 14.29 -7.71
C GLU A 32 -18.78 13.94 -6.88
N LYS A 33 -18.85 12.72 -6.35
CA LYS A 33 -19.96 12.27 -5.48
C LYS A 33 -19.80 12.69 -4.02
N THR A 34 -18.68 13.36 -3.67
CA THR A 34 -18.46 13.85 -2.29
C THR A 34 -19.05 15.24 -2.09
N GLU A 35 -19.22 15.63 -0.85
CA GLU A 35 -19.55 17.02 -0.47
C GLU A 35 -18.35 17.97 -0.51
N TYR A 36 -17.14 17.41 -0.73
CA TYR A 36 -15.89 18.17 -0.73
C TYR A 36 -15.51 18.68 -2.12
N SER A 37 -14.69 19.71 -2.15
CA SER A 37 -14.27 20.37 -3.40
C SER A 37 -13.49 19.44 -4.32
N THR A 38 -14.08 19.08 -5.46
CA THR A 38 -13.45 18.30 -6.51
C THR A 38 -12.20 19.00 -7.07
N ASP A 39 -12.29 20.31 -7.31
CA ASP A 39 -11.16 21.08 -7.84
C ASP A 39 -9.97 21.08 -6.87
N LEU A 40 -10.22 21.30 -5.58
CA LEU A 40 -9.18 21.25 -4.55
C LEU A 40 -8.55 19.86 -4.48
N GLY A 41 -9.37 18.81 -4.50
CA GLY A 41 -8.91 17.42 -4.49
C GLY A 41 -8.00 17.07 -5.67
N ILE A 42 -8.37 17.49 -6.87
CA ILE A 42 -7.56 17.29 -8.09
C ILE A 42 -6.22 18.04 -7.98
N MET A 43 -6.24 19.31 -7.56
CA MET A 43 -5.02 20.12 -7.42
C MET A 43 -4.09 19.53 -6.36
N MET A 44 -4.62 19.18 -5.21
CA MET A 44 -3.85 18.55 -4.12
C MET A 44 -3.27 17.20 -4.55
N ALA A 45 -4.05 16.37 -5.25
CA ALA A 45 -3.59 15.08 -5.76
C ALA A 45 -2.47 15.21 -6.81
N ALA A 46 -2.58 16.18 -7.71
CA ALA A 46 -1.54 16.46 -8.72
C ALA A 46 -0.22 16.90 -8.07
N ASP A 47 -0.29 17.85 -7.12
CA ASP A 47 0.90 18.33 -6.45
C ASP A 47 1.47 17.31 -5.44
N ALA A 48 0.65 16.42 -4.85
CA ALA A 48 1.14 15.32 -4.03
C ALA A 48 2.01 14.33 -4.86
N ARG A 49 1.68 14.12 -6.14
CA ARG A 49 2.55 13.37 -7.06
C ARG A 49 3.85 14.10 -7.35
N ARG A 50 3.82 15.44 -7.45
CA ARG A 50 5.04 16.26 -7.60
C ARG A 50 5.93 16.23 -6.37
N VAL A 51 5.36 16.07 -5.17
CA VAL A 51 6.14 15.80 -3.96
C VAL A 51 6.81 14.42 -4.06
N SER A 52 6.09 13.41 -4.52
CA SER A 52 6.64 12.04 -4.66
C SER A 52 7.81 11.98 -5.62
N ASN A 53 7.80 12.75 -6.71
CA ASN A 53 8.88 12.77 -7.70
C ASN A 53 9.97 13.84 -7.43
N GLY A 54 9.89 14.53 -6.29
CA GLY A 54 10.89 15.50 -5.85
C GLY A 54 10.83 16.86 -6.53
N GLU A 55 9.78 17.18 -7.29
CA GLU A 55 9.58 18.49 -7.91
C GLU A 55 9.05 19.54 -6.93
N LEU A 56 8.47 19.11 -5.83
CA LEU A 56 7.90 19.94 -4.79
C LEU A 56 8.28 19.36 -3.43
N SER A 57 8.65 20.16 -2.46
CA SER A 57 8.84 19.68 -1.10
C SER A 57 7.49 19.52 -0.38
N SER A 58 7.44 18.67 0.65
CA SER A 58 6.25 18.50 1.49
C SER A 58 5.90 19.81 2.22
N GLU A 59 6.90 20.61 2.58
CA GLU A 59 6.71 21.92 3.24
C GLU A 59 6.03 22.92 2.29
N GLU A 60 6.56 23.08 1.06
CA GLU A 60 5.96 23.94 0.02
C GLU A 60 4.54 23.49 -0.36
N TYR A 61 4.30 22.18 -0.38
CA TYR A 61 2.97 21.62 -0.61
C TYR A 61 1.97 22.11 0.45
N TRP A 62 2.30 21.97 1.72
CA TRP A 62 1.40 22.35 2.79
C TRP A 62 1.29 23.87 2.95
N GLU A 63 2.36 24.65 2.72
CA GLU A 63 2.28 26.10 2.67
C GLU A 63 1.26 26.58 1.63
N LYS A 64 1.15 25.85 0.50
CA LYS A 64 0.19 26.16 -0.57
C LYS A 64 -1.24 25.82 -0.22
N TYR A 65 -1.47 24.72 0.50
CA TYR A 65 -2.82 24.15 0.67
C TYR A 65 -3.41 24.29 2.07
N ASP A 66 -2.65 24.72 3.05
CA ASP A 66 -3.06 24.76 4.47
C ASP A 66 -4.33 25.59 4.70
N GLU A 67 -4.38 26.81 4.13
CA GLU A 67 -5.55 27.70 4.25
C GLU A 67 -6.78 27.12 3.53
N ALA A 68 -6.60 26.56 2.33
CA ALA A 68 -7.68 25.96 1.56
C ALA A 68 -8.21 24.69 2.24
N ALA A 69 -7.34 23.85 2.75
CA ALA A 69 -7.70 22.63 3.48
C ALA A 69 -8.43 22.97 4.80
N LEU A 70 -7.98 23.97 5.53
CA LEU A 70 -8.67 24.45 6.74
C LEU A 70 -10.06 24.99 6.41
N ALA A 71 -10.21 25.73 5.31
CA ALA A 71 -11.50 26.25 4.88
C ALA A 71 -12.48 25.14 4.45
N GLU A 72 -11.96 24.08 3.82
CA GLU A 72 -12.75 22.95 3.30
C GLU A 72 -13.14 21.97 4.40
N PHE A 73 -12.20 21.59 5.27
CA PHE A 73 -12.37 20.51 6.25
C PHE A 73 -12.64 21.04 7.68
N GLY A 74 -12.59 22.36 7.89
CA GLY A 74 -12.91 22.98 9.18
C GLY A 74 -11.95 22.60 10.30
N GLU A 75 -12.50 22.55 11.53
CA GLU A 75 -11.71 22.26 12.75
C GLU A 75 -11.21 20.80 12.81
N GLU A 76 -11.77 19.90 11.99
CA GLU A 76 -11.30 18.51 11.86
C GLU A 76 -9.97 18.41 11.11
N TYR A 77 -9.63 19.45 10.35
CA TYR A 77 -8.32 19.57 9.73
C TYR A 77 -7.25 19.78 10.81
N ALA A 78 -6.68 18.70 11.27
CA ALA A 78 -5.57 18.73 12.20
C ALA A 78 -4.34 18.10 11.55
N ARG A 79 -3.33 18.92 11.25
CA ARG A 79 -1.96 18.47 10.94
C ARG A 79 -1.25 17.89 12.18
N THR A 80 -2.01 17.39 13.14
CA THR A 80 -1.45 16.70 14.28
C THR A 80 -0.82 15.39 13.80
N PRO A 81 0.39 15.07 14.26
CA PRO A 81 0.99 13.77 14.02
C PRO A 81 -0.03 12.67 14.32
N ASN A 82 -0.07 11.64 13.49
CA ASN A 82 -1.03 10.56 13.70
C ASN A 82 -0.74 9.91 15.08
N PRO A 83 -1.71 9.89 16.01
CA PRO A 83 -1.51 9.26 17.32
C PRO A 83 -1.14 7.77 17.25
N ALA A 84 -1.42 7.09 16.13
CA ALA A 84 -0.99 5.72 15.91
C ALA A 84 0.54 5.65 15.71
N VAL A 85 1.13 6.60 14.98
CA VAL A 85 2.60 6.72 14.84
C VAL A 85 3.22 7.13 16.17
N ASP A 86 2.61 8.11 16.87
CA ASP A 86 3.08 8.53 18.19
C ASP A 86 2.98 7.40 19.23
N ARG A 87 1.93 6.57 19.19
CA ARG A 87 1.79 5.41 20.09
C ARG A 87 2.90 4.39 19.85
N VAL A 88 3.21 4.05 18.61
CA VAL A 88 4.30 3.12 18.29
C VAL A 88 5.64 3.71 18.75
N GLN A 89 5.92 4.98 18.45
CA GLN A 89 7.14 5.66 18.89
C GLN A 89 7.20 5.81 20.43
N GLN A 90 6.05 6.03 21.08
CA GLN A 90 5.97 6.12 22.52
C GLN A 90 6.18 4.76 23.20
N THR A 91 5.62 3.68 22.64
CA THR A 91 5.84 2.31 23.13
C THR A 91 7.32 1.95 23.01
N ILE A 92 7.97 2.23 21.87
CA ILE A 92 9.40 2.02 21.69
C ILE A 92 10.22 2.84 22.71
N ARG A 93 9.86 4.11 22.95
CA ARG A 93 10.53 4.96 23.94
C ARG A 93 10.32 4.46 25.37
N GLU A 94 9.14 3.99 25.71
CA GLU A 94 8.81 3.47 27.05
C GLU A 94 9.53 2.14 27.29
N GLU A 95 9.54 1.22 26.34
CA GLU A 95 10.27 -0.05 26.42
C GLU A 95 11.79 0.19 26.51
N THR A 96 12.32 1.16 25.75
CA THR A 96 13.76 1.55 25.83
C THR A 96 14.06 2.24 27.18
N ALA A 97 13.13 3.03 27.73
CA ALA A 97 13.32 3.68 29.03
C ALA A 97 13.21 2.68 30.20
N GLU A 98 12.35 1.67 30.11
CA GLU A 98 12.26 0.60 31.13
C GLU A 98 13.51 -0.29 31.15
N THR A 99 14.12 -0.54 29.97
CA THR A 99 15.41 -1.25 29.88
C THR A 99 16.58 -0.43 30.42
N LEU A 100 16.48 0.90 30.43
CA LEU A 100 17.52 1.81 30.95
C LEU A 100 17.35 2.20 32.43
N SER A 101 16.21 1.89 33.08
CA SER A 101 15.97 2.18 34.49
C SER A 101 16.37 1.01 35.40
N CYS A 102 17.65 0.67 35.38
CA CYS A 102 18.22 -0.22 36.39
C CYS A 102 18.84 0.61 37.53
N ASP A 103 18.15 0.66 38.69
CA ASP A 103 18.56 1.38 39.89
C ASP A 103 19.86 0.83 40.55
N ALA A 104 20.63 0.04 39.86
CA ALA A 104 21.83 -0.64 40.40
C ALA A 104 23.13 -0.38 39.61
N CYS A 105 23.18 0.52 38.64
CA CYS A 105 24.39 0.83 37.89
C CYS A 105 25.06 2.10 38.39
N SER A 106 25.91 1.96 39.40
CA SER A 106 27.01 2.90 39.66
C SER A 106 28.03 2.70 38.53
N LEU A 107 28.17 3.68 37.65
CA LEU A 107 29.15 3.66 36.59
C LEU A 107 30.56 3.77 37.16
N PRO A 108 31.52 2.92 36.80
CA PRO A 108 32.90 3.29 36.78
C PRO A 108 33.22 4.02 35.47
N ASP A 109 33.97 5.12 35.56
CA ASP A 109 34.55 5.82 34.42
C ASP A 109 35.40 4.85 33.60
N VAL A 110 34.92 4.48 32.42
CA VAL A 110 35.80 3.98 31.33
C VAL A 110 35.22 4.50 29.99
N ALA A 111 35.87 5.54 29.51
CA ALA A 111 35.86 5.84 28.11
C ALA A 111 36.79 4.84 27.42
N GLU A 112 36.28 3.90 26.70
CA GLU A 112 36.99 3.19 25.63
C GLU A 112 35.98 2.68 24.60
N ASP A 113 36.25 2.97 23.34
CA ASP A 113 35.59 2.65 22.11
C ASP A 113 34.92 1.25 22.14
N VAL A 114 33.62 1.23 22.13
CA VAL A 114 32.88 0.03 21.79
C VAL A 114 32.21 0.32 20.45
N ASP A 115 32.82 -0.17 19.37
CA ASP A 115 32.13 -0.44 18.12
C ASP A 115 31.10 -1.55 18.43
N GLU A 116 29.96 -1.18 19.02
CA GLU A 116 28.82 -2.08 19.10
C GLU A 116 28.25 -2.18 17.69
N GLU A 117 28.49 -3.29 17.03
CA GLU A 117 27.69 -3.69 15.88
C GLU A 117 26.23 -3.74 16.35
N PRO A 118 25.27 -3.17 15.57
CA PRO A 118 23.86 -3.19 15.94
C PRO A 118 23.44 -4.64 16.19
N SER A 119 22.78 -4.88 17.32
CA SER A 119 22.23 -6.19 17.63
C SER A 119 21.18 -6.57 16.57
N ASP A 120 21.12 -7.84 16.18
CA ASP A 120 20.10 -8.38 15.24
C ASP A 120 18.65 -8.09 15.68
N ASP A 121 18.43 -7.63 16.91
CA ASP A 121 17.12 -7.28 17.48
C ASP A 121 16.57 -5.90 17.04
N ASP A 122 17.39 -5.03 16.41
CA ASP A 122 16.98 -3.68 16.01
C ASP A 122 16.58 -3.58 14.52
N HIS A 123 16.58 -4.70 13.77
CA HIS A 123 16.29 -4.71 12.35
C HIS A 123 14.78 -4.52 12.08
N ILE A 124 14.42 -3.40 11.45
CA ILE A 124 13.05 -3.13 10.98
C ILE A 124 12.94 -3.55 9.52
N PRO A 125 12.16 -4.61 9.21
CA PRO A 125 12.04 -5.09 7.84
C PRO A 125 11.40 -4.04 6.94
N GLN A 126 11.87 -3.92 5.70
CA GLN A 126 11.24 -3.12 4.65
C GLN A 126 10.44 -4.07 3.74
N TRP A 127 9.19 -4.29 4.08
CA TRP A 127 8.35 -5.25 3.37
C TRP A 127 8.15 -4.92 1.90
N GLY A 128 8.45 -5.87 1.04
CA GLY A 128 8.24 -5.79 -0.39
C GLY A 128 7.71 -7.08 -0.99
N MET A 129 7.21 -6.98 -2.21
CA MET A 129 6.65 -8.12 -2.93
C MET A 129 7.22 -8.18 -4.35
N VAL A 130 7.53 -9.38 -4.81
CA VAL A 130 7.86 -9.66 -6.21
C VAL A 130 6.79 -10.56 -6.80
N ILE A 131 6.37 -10.26 -8.03
CA ILE A 131 5.42 -11.09 -8.79
C ILE A 131 6.08 -11.52 -10.11
N ASP A 132 6.26 -12.81 -10.28
CA ASP A 132 6.74 -13.40 -11.53
C ASP A 132 5.57 -13.58 -12.50
N LEU A 133 5.53 -12.75 -13.54
CA LEU A 133 4.45 -12.76 -14.54
C LEU A 133 4.47 -14.00 -15.42
N GLN A 134 5.62 -14.69 -15.55
CA GLN A 134 5.71 -15.92 -16.31
C GLN A 134 5.09 -17.12 -15.56
N LYS A 135 5.08 -17.05 -14.23
CA LYS A 135 4.44 -18.06 -13.37
C LYS A 135 2.96 -17.80 -13.13
N CYS A 136 2.51 -16.55 -13.33
CA CYS A 136 1.12 -16.17 -13.09
C CYS A 136 0.20 -16.79 -14.15
N VAL A 137 -0.74 -17.62 -13.71
CA VAL A 137 -1.71 -18.30 -14.58
C VAL A 137 -3.08 -17.60 -14.65
N GLY A 138 -3.24 -16.44 -14.02
CA GLY A 138 -4.48 -15.65 -14.04
C GLY A 138 -5.67 -16.31 -13.31
N CYS A 139 -5.43 -17.21 -12.35
CA CYS A 139 -6.48 -17.99 -11.68
C CYS A 139 -7.32 -17.21 -10.66
N GLU A 140 -6.95 -15.97 -10.33
CA GLU A 140 -7.61 -15.07 -9.36
C GLU A 140 -7.72 -15.63 -7.91
N SER A 141 -7.04 -16.73 -7.58
CA SER A 141 -7.00 -17.24 -6.21
C SER A 141 -6.52 -16.19 -5.20
N CYS A 142 -5.56 -15.36 -5.61
CA CYS A 142 -5.04 -14.25 -4.80
C CYS A 142 -6.09 -13.16 -4.53
N THR A 143 -7.01 -12.89 -5.47
CA THR A 143 -8.13 -11.96 -5.29
C THR A 143 -9.13 -12.52 -4.29
N THR A 144 -9.51 -13.79 -4.47
CA THR A 144 -10.46 -14.49 -3.59
C THR A 144 -9.92 -14.64 -2.16
N ALA A 145 -8.65 -15.06 -2.03
CA ALA A 145 -7.99 -15.18 -0.72
C ALA A 145 -7.90 -13.83 -0.01
N CYS A 146 -7.58 -12.75 -0.73
CA CYS A 146 -7.54 -11.40 -0.18
C CYS A 146 -8.92 -10.95 0.33
N LYS A 147 -10.00 -11.24 -0.43
CA LYS A 147 -11.37 -10.94 0.00
C LYS A 147 -11.77 -11.72 1.25
N ALA A 148 -11.43 -13.00 1.30
CA ALA A 148 -11.74 -13.86 2.44
C ALA A 148 -10.99 -13.44 3.70
N GLU A 149 -9.68 -13.13 3.57
CA GLU A 149 -8.83 -12.72 4.68
C GLU A 149 -9.19 -11.35 5.24
N ASN A 150 -9.29 -10.34 4.35
CA ASN A 150 -9.47 -8.95 4.75
C ASN A 150 -10.94 -8.54 4.83
N ARG A 151 -11.88 -9.47 4.57
CA ARG A 151 -13.32 -9.19 4.63
C ARG A 151 -13.72 -7.93 3.85
N THR A 152 -13.12 -7.73 2.66
CA THR A 152 -13.41 -6.53 1.87
C THR A 152 -14.87 -6.50 1.44
N PRO A 153 -15.50 -5.30 1.49
CA PRO A 153 -16.91 -5.14 1.12
C PRO A 153 -17.23 -5.60 -0.31
N PRO A 154 -18.51 -5.82 -0.65
CA PRO A 154 -18.93 -6.01 -2.04
C PRO A 154 -18.42 -4.88 -2.92
N GLY A 155 -17.97 -5.20 -4.14
CA GLY A 155 -17.37 -4.23 -5.05
C GLY A 155 -15.90 -3.86 -4.76
N VAL A 156 -15.38 -4.07 -3.54
CA VAL A 156 -14.00 -3.77 -3.18
C VAL A 156 -13.09 -4.99 -3.36
N SER A 157 -12.01 -4.85 -4.12
CA SER A 157 -10.98 -5.88 -4.31
C SER A 157 -9.58 -5.26 -4.19
N TYR A 158 -8.88 -5.52 -3.06
CA TYR A 158 -7.53 -5.00 -2.83
C TYR A 158 -6.48 -5.54 -3.80
N ASN A 159 -6.76 -6.65 -4.45
CA ASN A 159 -5.91 -7.26 -5.44
C ASN A 159 -6.72 -7.60 -6.67
N VAL A 160 -6.42 -6.96 -7.79
CA VAL A 160 -7.08 -7.16 -9.09
C VAL A 160 -6.08 -7.83 -10.02
N VAL A 161 -6.49 -8.83 -10.78
CA VAL A 161 -5.67 -9.44 -11.83
C VAL A 161 -6.07 -8.83 -13.16
N MET A 162 -5.21 -7.98 -13.70
CA MET A 162 -5.39 -7.41 -15.03
C MET A 162 -4.97 -8.44 -16.08
N GLU A 163 -5.72 -8.51 -17.16
CA GLU A 163 -5.49 -9.45 -18.25
C GLU A 163 -5.27 -8.69 -19.57
N GLN A 164 -4.27 -9.11 -20.33
CA GLN A 164 -3.97 -8.54 -21.61
C GLN A 164 -3.74 -9.64 -22.67
N GLU A 165 -4.37 -9.49 -23.82
CA GLU A 165 -4.13 -10.33 -25.00
C GLU A 165 -3.11 -9.67 -25.94
N HIS A 166 -2.19 -10.48 -26.44
CA HIS A 166 -1.15 -10.08 -27.40
C HIS A 166 -1.20 -10.95 -28.64
N GLY A 167 -0.84 -10.37 -29.79
CA GLY A 167 -0.77 -11.07 -31.07
C GLY A 167 -2.09 -11.09 -31.84
N GLU A 168 -2.11 -11.81 -32.95
CA GLU A 168 -3.27 -11.96 -33.82
C GLU A 168 -3.61 -13.45 -33.99
N PHE A 169 -4.90 -13.74 -34.14
CA PHE A 169 -5.34 -15.11 -34.36
C PHE A 169 -4.65 -15.73 -35.59
N PRO A 170 -4.10 -16.97 -35.52
CA PRO A 170 -4.27 -17.96 -34.45
C PRO A 170 -3.20 -17.91 -33.33
N ASN A 171 -2.28 -16.96 -33.35
CA ASN A 171 -1.14 -16.86 -32.42
C ASN A 171 -1.40 -15.81 -31.34
N VAL A 172 -2.49 -15.96 -30.61
CA VAL A 172 -2.83 -15.11 -29.47
C VAL A 172 -2.20 -15.66 -28.20
N THR A 173 -1.53 -14.80 -27.44
CA THR A 173 -1.03 -15.07 -26.10
C THR A 173 -1.73 -14.16 -25.11
N ARG A 174 -1.82 -14.59 -23.84
CA ARG A 174 -2.46 -13.84 -22.76
C ARG A 174 -1.50 -13.69 -21.60
N THR A 175 -1.36 -12.49 -21.09
CA THR A 175 -0.57 -12.21 -19.88
C THR A 175 -1.49 -11.74 -18.77
N HIS A 176 -1.12 -12.05 -17.53
CA HIS A 176 -1.86 -11.70 -16.34
C HIS A 176 -0.96 -10.90 -15.40
N MET A 177 -1.46 -9.76 -14.92
CA MET A 177 -0.74 -8.90 -14.00
C MET A 177 -1.58 -8.66 -12.74
N PRO A 178 -1.29 -9.38 -11.66
CA PRO A 178 -1.90 -9.09 -10.36
C PRO A 178 -1.42 -7.74 -9.83
N ARG A 179 -2.35 -6.86 -9.47
CA ARG A 179 -2.08 -5.51 -8.99
C ARG A 179 -2.77 -5.23 -7.66
N PRO A 180 -2.12 -5.47 -6.53
CA PRO A 180 -2.50 -4.92 -5.22
C PRO A 180 -1.97 -3.49 -5.06
N CYS A 181 -2.05 -2.90 -3.85
CA CYS A 181 -1.34 -1.67 -3.55
C CYS A 181 0.18 -1.89 -3.63
N LEU A 182 0.90 -0.98 -4.28
CA LEU A 182 2.33 -1.11 -4.55
C LEU A 182 3.22 -0.67 -3.38
N GLN A 183 2.65 -0.26 -2.25
CA GLN A 183 3.37 0.13 -1.02
C GLN A 183 4.57 1.04 -1.29
N CYS A 184 4.30 2.19 -1.88
CA CYS A 184 5.30 3.17 -2.33
C CYS A 184 6.19 3.68 -1.21
N GLN A 185 7.48 3.96 -1.52
CA GLN A 185 8.37 4.66 -0.58
C GLN A 185 7.98 6.14 -0.45
N ASN A 186 7.57 6.76 -1.57
CA ASN A 186 7.13 8.14 -1.63
C ASN A 186 5.62 8.18 -1.97
N PRO A 187 4.71 7.84 -1.04
CA PRO A 187 3.30 7.62 -1.32
C PRO A 187 2.53 8.95 -1.45
N PRO A 188 2.04 9.35 -2.65
CA PRO A 188 1.27 10.57 -2.82
C PRO A 188 -0.05 10.54 -2.05
N CYS A 189 -0.58 9.36 -1.80
CA CYS A 189 -1.80 9.17 -1.02
C CYS A 189 -1.64 9.48 0.49
N VAL A 190 -0.42 9.41 1.02
CA VAL A 190 -0.09 9.91 2.37
C VAL A 190 0.01 11.43 2.34
N GLN A 191 0.71 11.97 1.34
CA GLN A 191 0.93 13.40 1.21
C GLN A 191 -0.38 14.18 1.06
N VAL A 192 -1.35 13.67 0.31
CA VAL A 192 -2.62 14.35 0.04
C VAL A 192 -3.62 14.26 1.20
N CYS A 193 -3.40 13.40 2.20
CA CYS A 193 -4.37 13.16 3.25
C CYS A 193 -4.44 14.36 4.22
N PRO A 194 -5.56 15.10 4.27
CA PRO A 194 -5.64 16.35 5.03
C PRO A 194 -5.62 16.12 6.55
N ILE A 195 -6.01 14.95 7.01
CA ILE A 195 -6.07 14.59 8.44
C ILE A 195 -5.05 13.52 8.83
N THR A 196 -4.10 13.21 7.95
CA THR A 196 -3.07 12.17 8.17
C THR A 196 -3.62 10.79 8.56
N ALA A 197 -4.87 10.48 8.15
CA ALA A 197 -5.45 9.15 8.33
C ALA A 197 -4.70 8.07 7.54
N THR A 198 -4.19 8.43 6.35
CA THR A 198 -3.27 7.56 5.61
C THR A 198 -1.84 7.88 6.02
N TYR A 199 -1.09 6.87 6.45
CA TYR A 199 0.28 7.04 6.91
C TYR A 199 1.15 5.85 6.48
N LYS A 200 2.46 6.02 6.56
CA LYS A 200 3.45 4.98 6.29
C LYS A 200 4.07 4.54 7.60
N MET A 201 4.16 3.26 7.82
CA MET A 201 4.81 2.63 8.97
C MET A 201 6.33 2.53 8.73
N ASP A 202 7.10 2.35 9.80
CA ASP A 202 8.55 2.23 9.73
C ASP A 202 9.01 1.01 8.90
N ASN A 203 8.18 -0.04 8.87
CA ASN A 203 8.41 -1.24 8.05
C ASN A 203 8.04 -1.09 6.57
N GLY A 204 7.81 0.13 6.09
CA GLY A 204 7.52 0.44 4.70
C GLY A 204 6.05 0.28 4.28
N ILE A 205 5.20 -0.29 5.13
CA ILE A 205 3.78 -0.48 4.80
C ILE A 205 3.00 0.83 4.97
N THR A 206 2.30 1.24 3.91
CA THR A 206 1.35 2.34 3.96
C THR A 206 -0.02 1.81 4.33
N THR A 207 -0.69 2.48 5.28
CA THR A 207 -1.97 2.05 5.82
C THR A 207 -2.94 3.20 6.09
N ILE A 208 -4.10 2.91 6.65
CA ILE A 208 -5.16 3.87 6.96
C ILE A 208 -5.60 3.68 8.40
N ASP A 209 -5.66 4.80 9.13
CA ASP A 209 -6.34 4.89 10.40
C ASP A 209 -7.84 5.15 10.15
N TYR A 210 -8.65 4.12 10.30
CA TYR A 210 -10.08 4.20 10.02
C TYR A 210 -10.85 5.03 11.06
N GLU A 211 -10.32 5.23 12.27
CA GLU A 211 -10.95 6.13 13.26
C GLU A 211 -10.85 7.60 12.83
N ARG A 212 -9.86 7.92 12.01
CA ARG A 212 -9.63 9.28 11.50
C ARG A 212 -10.19 9.50 10.11
N CYS A 213 -10.30 8.45 9.28
CA CYS A 213 -10.71 8.60 7.88
C CYS A 213 -12.17 9.02 7.77
N PHE A 214 -12.43 10.21 7.25
CA PHE A 214 -13.79 10.71 6.98
C PHE A 214 -14.22 10.60 5.52
N GLY A 215 -13.41 9.97 4.66
CA GLY A 215 -13.82 9.59 3.32
C GLY A 215 -13.79 10.67 2.25
N CYS A 216 -12.93 11.68 2.34
CA CYS A 216 -12.81 12.76 1.33
C CYS A 216 -12.41 12.26 -0.08
N ARG A 217 -11.86 11.04 -0.21
CA ARG A 217 -11.44 10.38 -1.46
C ARG A 217 -10.26 11.00 -2.20
N TYR A 218 -9.62 12.07 -1.68
CA TYR A 218 -8.46 12.69 -2.31
C TYR A 218 -7.31 11.70 -2.56
N CYS A 219 -7.14 10.73 -1.66
CA CYS A 219 -6.14 9.68 -1.81
C CYS A 219 -6.43 8.68 -2.95
N LEU A 220 -7.68 8.54 -3.40
CA LEU A 220 -8.05 7.72 -4.57
C LEU A 220 -7.49 8.38 -5.84
N VAL A 221 -7.74 9.69 -5.99
CA VAL A 221 -7.27 10.48 -7.14
C VAL A 221 -5.75 10.64 -7.14
N ALA A 222 -5.12 10.73 -5.96
CA ALA A 222 -3.67 10.87 -5.85
C ALA A 222 -2.91 9.59 -6.24
N CYS A 223 -3.54 8.40 -6.12
CA CYS A 223 -2.89 7.13 -6.42
C CYS A 223 -2.75 6.91 -7.93
N PRO A 224 -1.51 6.88 -8.50
CA PRO A 224 -1.34 6.70 -9.94
C PRO A 224 -1.62 5.27 -10.41
N TYR A 225 -1.88 4.35 -9.46
CA TYR A 225 -2.07 2.92 -9.71
C TYR A 225 -3.53 2.47 -9.56
N GLY A 226 -4.46 3.36 -9.16
CA GLY A 226 -5.84 2.99 -8.87
C GLY A 226 -5.97 1.89 -7.80
N ALA A 227 -5.05 1.85 -6.83
CA ALA A 227 -4.97 0.81 -5.81
C ALA A 227 -5.60 1.25 -4.47
N ARG A 228 -6.55 2.17 -4.55
CA ARG A 228 -7.37 2.62 -3.44
C ARG A 228 -8.82 2.49 -3.79
N TYR A 229 -9.61 2.09 -2.83
CA TYR A 229 -11.01 1.75 -2.96
C TYR A 229 -11.81 2.53 -1.93
N PHE A 230 -13.11 2.58 -2.11
CA PHE A 230 -14.03 3.25 -1.20
C PHE A 230 -15.20 2.32 -0.87
N ASP A 231 -15.62 2.31 0.37
CA ASP A 231 -16.78 1.57 0.82
C ASP A 231 -18.02 2.49 0.81
N PHE A 232 -18.95 2.23 -0.11
CA PHE A 232 -20.19 2.99 -0.23
C PHE A 232 -21.31 2.49 0.68
N GLY A 233 -21.08 1.40 1.41
CA GLY A 233 -22.11 0.80 2.27
C GLY A 233 -23.26 0.18 1.47
N GLU A 234 -22.95 -0.44 0.33
CA GLU A 234 -23.96 -1.23 -0.39
C GLU A 234 -24.45 -2.36 0.50
N ASP A 235 -25.76 -2.63 0.40
CA ASP A 235 -26.45 -3.62 1.23
C ASP A 235 -25.70 -4.96 1.23
N TYR A 236 -25.07 -5.25 2.34
CA TYR A 236 -24.58 -6.57 2.61
C TYR A 236 -25.81 -7.45 2.88
N ASP A 237 -26.00 -8.50 2.11
CA ASP A 237 -27.02 -9.50 2.44
C ASP A 237 -26.77 -9.97 3.88
N ASP A 238 -27.78 -9.79 4.73
CA ASP A 238 -27.79 -10.10 6.18
C ASP A 238 -27.48 -11.58 6.51
N GLU A 239 -27.16 -12.40 5.50
CA GLU A 239 -26.88 -13.83 5.65
C GLU A 239 -25.51 -14.17 6.27
N PHE A 240 -24.61 -13.18 6.45
CA PHE A 240 -23.23 -13.49 6.86
C PHE A 240 -23.00 -13.54 8.37
N ASP A 241 -23.86 -12.96 9.19
CA ASP A 241 -23.84 -13.25 10.62
C ASP A 241 -25.15 -12.78 11.32
N GLU A 242 -25.67 -13.62 12.21
CA GLU A 242 -26.86 -13.32 13.01
C GLU A 242 -26.63 -12.19 14.04
N GLU A 243 -25.42 -11.65 14.16
CA GLU A 243 -25.03 -10.59 15.09
C GLU A 243 -24.56 -9.29 14.40
N GLY A 244 -24.50 -9.22 13.04
CA GLY A 244 -24.12 -8.00 12.28
C GLY A 244 -22.67 -7.54 12.46
N LYS A 245 -21.77 -8.42 12.91
CA LYS A 245 -20.38 -8.09 13.19
C LYS A 245 -19.43 -9.03 12.46
N VAL A 246 -18.94 -8.59 11.32
CA VAL A 246 -17.82 -9.25 10.65
C VAL A 246 -16.51 -8.69 11.23
N GLU A 247 -15.67 -9.57 11.77
CA GLU A 247 -14.34 -9.17 12.19
C GLU A 247 -13.49 -8.84 10.96
N VAL A 248 -13.09 -7.58 10.83
CA VAL A 248 -12.11 -7.17 9.81
C VAL A 248 -10.74 -7.21 10.48
N PRO A 249 -9.82 -8.09 10.07
CA PRO A 249 -8.56 -8.31 10.76
C PRO A 249 -7.49 -7.24 10.44
N GLU A 250 -7.90 -6.04 10.11
CA GLU A 250 -6.98 -4.94 9.83
C GLU A 250 -6.47 -4.35 11.15
N TYR A 251 -5.15 -4.42 11.41
CA TYR A 251 -4.47 -3.98 12.64
C TYR A 251 -4.93 -4.65 13.93
N GLY A 252 -5.39 -5.89 13.87
CA GLY A 252 -5.91 -6.56 15.07
C GLY A 252 -7.20 -5.93 15.61
N ASN A 253 -7.73 -4.90 14.96
CA ASN A 253 -8.97 -4.26 15.34
C ASN A 253 -10.15 -5.00 14.70
N LYS A 254 -11.03 -5.52 15.54
CA LYS A 254 -12.32 -6.06 15.14
C LYS A 254 -13.24 -4.90 14.82
N ARG A 255 -13.58 -4.71 13.56
CA ARG A 255 -14.57 -3.72 13.13
C ARG A 255 -15.79 -4.42 12.56
N SER A 256 -16.95 -3.84 12.76
CA SER A 256 -18.12 -4.21 11.98
C SER A 256 -17.96 -3.70 10.53
N LEU A 257 -18.58 -4.35 9.56
CA LEU A 257 -18.60 -3.84 8.17
C LEU A 257 -19.27 -2.46 8.09
N GLU A 258 -20.23 -2.18 8.97
CA GLU A 258 -20.85 -0.87 9.09
C GLU A 258 -19.84 0.24 9.46
N ASP A 259 -18.79 -0.10 10.21
CA ASP A 259 -17.77 0.86 10.67
C ASP A 259 -16.81 1.30 9.55
N THR A 260 -16.75 0.60 8.41
CA THR A 260 -15.91 0.95 7.25
C THR A 260 -16.65 1.73 6.18
N THR A 261 -17.99 1.79 6.26
CA THR A 261 -18.81 2.56 5.32
C THR A 261 -18.39 4.03 5.30
N GLY A 262 -18.23 4.56 4.09
CA GLY A 262 -17.80 5.94 3.91
C GLY A 262 -16.30 6.18 4.07
N GLN A 263 -15.47 5.13 4.08
CA GLN A 263 -14.03 5.21 4.26
C GLN A 263 -13.24 4.71 3.05
N ALA A 264 -12.03 5.26 2.86
CA ALA A 264 -11.11 4.76 1.85
C ALA A 264 -10.43 3.49 2.35
N MET A 265 -10.16 2.57 1.43
CA MET A 265 -9.58 1.26 1.72
C MET A 265 -8.42 0.94 0.78
N LYS A 266 -7.53 0.03 1.18
CA LYS A 266 -6.40 -0.44 0.36
C LYS A 266 -5.76 -1.71 0.91
N CYS A 267 -4.99 -2.42 0.09
CA CYS A 267 -4.13 -3.50 0.54
C CYS A 267 -3.04 -2.98 1.51
N ASN A 268 -2.86 -3.65 2.64
CA ASN A 268 -1.84 -3.38 3.66
C ASN A 268 -0.83 -4.54 3.80
N TYR A 269 -0.65 -5.36 2.75
CA TYR A 269 0.19 -6.57 2.75
C TYR A 269 -0.20 -7.59 3.83
N CYS A 270 -1.47 -7.61 4.27
CA CYS A 270 -1.92 -8.44 5.38
C CYS A 270 -1.02 -8.28 6.61
N HIS A 271 -0.77 -7.03 7.03
CA HIS A 271 0.14 -6.68 8.13
C HIS A 271 -0.11 -7.55 9.38
N HIS A 272 -1.37 -7.77 9.71
CA HIS A 272 -1.79 -8.63 10.82
C HIS A 272 -1.30 -10.10 10.71
N ARG A 273 -1.01 -10.59 9.50
CA ARG A 273 -0.39 -11.91 9.27
C ARG A 273 1.12 -11.82 9.41
N LEU A 274 1.74 -10.77 8.82
CA LEU A 274 3.18 -10.55 8.93
C LEU A 274 3.65 -10.41 10.39
N GLU A 275 2.86 -9.74 11.24
CA GLU A 275 3.13 -9.65 12.68
C GLU A 275 3.13 -11.01 13.40
N ARG A 276 2.43 -12.00 12.86
CA ARG A 276 2.43 -13.38 13.36
C ARG A 276 3.47 -14.27 12.69
N GLY A 277 4.30 -13.71 11.80
CA GLY A 277 5.26 -14.48 11.00
C GLY A 277 4.62 -15.33 9.91
N GLU A 278 3.39 -14.99 9.48
CA GLU A 278 2.65 -15.68 8.42
C GLU A 278 2.76 -14.89 7.11
N GLU A 279 2.76 -15.60 5.98
CA GLU A 279 2.70 -14.95 4.67
C GLU A 279 1.36 -14.27 4.41
N PRO A 280 1.31 -13.18 3.59
CA PRO A 280 0.05 -12.63 3.12
C PRO A 280 -0.82 -13.70 2.43
N ALA A 281 -2.13 -13.67 2.66
CA ALA A 281 -3.05 -14.69 2.13
C ALA A 281 -2.96 -14.87 0.60
N CYS A 282 -2.65 -13.81 -0.14
CA CYS A 282 -2.48 -13.87 -1.60
C CYS A 282 -1.16 -14.51 -2.04
N VAL A 283 -0.16 -14.58 -1.17
CA VAL A 283 1.10 -15.31 -1.40
C VAL A 283 0.87 -16.79 -1.11
N GLU A 284 0.42 -17.11 0.11
CA GLU A 284 0.16 -18.48 0.56
C GLU A 284 -0.76 -19.26 -0.39
N THR A 285 -1.77 -18.61 -0.97
CA THR A 285 -2.77 -19.26 -1.85
C THR A 285 -2.33 -19.31 -3.31
N CYS A 286 -1.16 -18.78 -3.68
CA CYS A 286 -0.74 -18.69 -5.08
C CYS A 286 -0.40 -20.06 -5.67
N ILE A 287 -1.29 -20.66 -6.47
CA ILE A 287 -1.10 -22.00 -7.05
C ILE A 287 0.02 -22.09 -8.09
N GLY A 288 0.46 -20.94 -8.63
CA GLY A 288 1.54 -20.85 -9.61
C GLY A 288 2.89 -20.50 -8.98
N ASP A 289 2.96 -20.35 -7.66
CA ASP A 289 4.15 -19.85 -6.94
C ASP A 289 4.73 -18.60 -7.60
N ALA A 290 3.83 -17.68 -7.99
CA ALA A 290 4.18 -16.47 -8.73
C ALA A 290 4.43 -15.25 -7.83
N ARG A 291 4.17 -15.36 -6.51
CA ARG A 291 4.23 -14.25 -5.57
C ARG A 291 5.21 -14.55 -4.45
N TYR A 292 6.06 -13.58 -4.17
CA TYR A 292 7.10 -13.65 -3.15
C TYR A 292 6.99 -12.43 -2.25
N MET A 293 7.04 -12.63 -0.96
CA MET A 293 7.00 -11.58 0.05
C MET A 293 8.23 -11.68 0.94
N GLY A 294 8.88 -10.55 1.23
CA GLY A 294 10.07 -10.56 2.08
C GLY A 294 10.56 -9.15 2.39
N ASP A 295 11.69 -9.12 3.05
CA ASP A 295 12.38 -7.90 3.44
C ASP A 295 13.30 -7.42 2.30
N LEU A 296 13.05 -6.23 1.79
CA LEU A 296 13.90 -5.60 0.77
C LEU A 296 15.17 -4.96 1.35
N ALA A 297 15.24 -4.75 2.68
CA ALA A 297 16.41 -4.22 3.33
C ALA A 297 17.45 -5.30 3.69
N ASP A 298 17.03 -6.56 3.69
CA ASP A 298 17.92 -7.71 3.86
C ASP A 298 18.42 -8.17 2.48
N GLU A 299 19.69 -7.90 2.18
CA GLU A 299 20.33 -8.26 0.90
C GLU A 299 20.36 -9.78 0.63
N ASP A 300 20.29 -10.59 1.68
CA ASP A 300 20.28 -12.05 1.59
C ASP A 300 18.86 -12.61 1.43
N SER A 301 17.81 -11.78 1.46
CA SER A 301 16.44 -12.22 1.25
C SER A 301 16.17 -12.58 -0.20
N GLU A 302 15.37 -13.64 -0.44
CA GLU A 302 14.95 -14.05 -1.79
C GLU A 302 14.29 -12.89 -2.56
N VAL A 303 13.49 -12.07 -1.88
CA VAL A 303 12.78 -10.94 -2.49
C VAL A 303 13.74 -9.83 -2.89
N ALA A 304 14.77 -9.52 -2.10
CA ALA A 304 15.79 -8.54 -2.46
C ALA A 304 16.64 -9.01 -3.65
N GLU A 305 17.02 -10.30 -3.68
CA GLU A 305 17.71 -10.90 -4.82
C GLU A 305 16.86 -10.81 -6.10
N MET A 306 15.57 -11.19 -6.02
CA MET A 306 14.64 -11.13 -7.15
C MET A 306 14.37 -9.68 -7.61
N ALA A 307 14.28 -8.72 -6.70
CA ALA A 307 14.10 -7.31 -7.02
C ALA A 307 15.33 -6.71 -7.75
N SER A 308 16.50 -7.30 -7.55
CA SER A 308 17.76 -6.92 -8.21
C SER A 308 17.97 -7.62 -9.57
N ASP A 309 17.11 -8.57 -9.95
CA ASP A 309 17.19 -9.27 -11.25
C ASP A 309 16.99 -8.28 -12.41
N GLN A 310 17.73 -8.45 -13.52
CA GLN A 310 17.62 -7.61 -14.72
C GLN A 310 16.22 -7.66 -15.37
N ARG A 311 15.41 -8.68 -15.07
CA ARG A 311 14.03 -8.81 -15.53
C ARG A 311 13.04 -8.07 -14.63
N ALA A 312 13.49 -7.60 -13.47
CA ALA A 312 12.64 -6.89 -12.53
C ALA A 312 12.33 -5.48 -13.03
N PHE A 313 11.10 -5.07 -12.87
CA PHE A 313 10.65 -3.71 -13.17
C PHE A 313 9.55 -3.28 -12.19
N ARG A 314 9.34 -1.98 -12.09
CA ARG A 314 8.26 -1.38 -11.31
C ARG A 314 7.29 -0.62 -12.22
N LEU A 315 6.04 -0.55 -11.83
CA LEU A 315 5.05 0.20 -12.60
C LEU A 315 5.24 1.71 -12.41
N LYS A 316 5.14 2.47 -13.51
CA LYS A 316 5.15 3.95 -13.51
C LYS A 316 6.32 4.54 -12.71
N GLU A 317 7.54 4.07 -12.97
CA GLU A 317 8.75 4.58 -12.28
C GLU A 317 8.93 6.10 -12.45
N GLU A 318 8.48 6.65 -13.58
CA GLU A 318 8.50 8.07 -13.89
C GLU A 318 7.66 8.93 -12.91
N GLN A 319 6.74 8.31 -12.16
CA GLN A 319 5.94 9.01 -11.15
C GLN A 319 6.72 9.29 -9.84
N GLY A 320 7.92 8.75 -9.69
CA GLY A 320 8.79 8.96 -8.53
C GLY A 320 8.24 8.41 -7.21
N THR A 321 7.18 7.61 -7.25
CA THR A 321 6.55 7.06 -6.03
C THR A 321 7.36 5.94 -5.38
N ASP A 322 8.32 5.38 -6.12
CA ASP A 322 9.24 4.33 -5.67
C ASP A 322 8.54 3.13 -5.01
N PRO A 323 7.83 2.29 -5.82
CA PRO A 323 7.09 1.14 -5.31
C PRO A 323 7.98 0.07 -4.64
N ASN A 324 7.50 -0.51 -3.52
CA ASN A 324 8.07 -1.72 -2.91
C ASN A 324 7.54 -3.01 -3.55
N MET A 325 6.94 -2.90 -4.71
CA MET A 325 6.47 -4.04 -5.49
C MET A 325 7.17 -4.09 -6.83
N TYR A 326 7.69 -5.25 -7.15
CA TYR A 326 8.42 -5.54 -8.38
C TYR A 326 7.70 -6.62 -9.17
N TYR A 327 7.87 -6.58 -10.47
CA TYR A 327 7.40 -7.59 -11.41
C TYR A 327 8.57 -8.17 -12.18
N LEU A 328 8.59 -9.50 -12.38
CA LEU A 328 9.53 -10.18 -13.27
C LEU A 328 8.86 -10.50 -14.59
N LYS A 329 9.55 -10.14 -15.70
CA LYS A 329 9.15 -10.49 -17.08
C LYS A 329 9.63 -11.87 -17.49
#